data_8c8bef464ab6a047f49d0cda97423ca5
#
_entry.id   8c8bef464ab6a047f49d0cda97423ca5
#
_cell.length_a   1.000
_cell.length_b   1.000
_cell.length_c   1.000
_cell.angle_alpha   90.00
_cell.angle_beta   90.00
_cell.angle_gamma   90.00
#
_symmetry.space_group_name_H-M   'P 1'
#
loop_
_entity.id
_entity.type
_entity.pdbx_description
1 polymer ?
#
loop_
_entity_poly.entity_id
_entity_poly.type
_entity_poly.pdbx_seq_one_letter_code
_entity_poly.pdbx_strand_id
1 'polypeptide(L)'
;MDFSRQEGGMKELAGRLREIVDGVEPRLMAVSASESLVPVLRGGWSRRQVMGHLIDSASNNHQRFVRAMLADALAFPGYDQAGNVRVQAVQEADWALLVSLWASYNRYLAHVLGQLPEDKLDTPCRIGGGETVTLRFVAEDYVEHLLHHLEQVGVA
;
A
#
# COMPACT_ATOMS: atom_id res chain seq x y z
N MET A 1 -4.30 19.55 22.04
CA MET A 1 -4.35 18.11 21.72
C MET A 1 -3.02 17.73 21.15
N ASP A 2 -2.29 17.01 21.95
CA ASP A 2 -0.94 16.60 21.62
C ASP A 2 -0.99 15.43 20.63
N PHE A 3 -0.77 15.71 19.36
CA PHE A 3 -0.48 14.69 18.38
C PHE A 3 1.02 14.38 18.45
N SER A 4 1.45 13.80 19.55
CA SER A 4 2.74 13.11 19.56
C SER A 4 2.61 11.87 18.66
N ARG A 5 2.70 12.08 17.34
CA ARG A 5 3.15 11.03 16.45
C ARG A 5 4.51 10.61 17.00
N GLN A 6 4.57 9.41 17.56
CA GLN A 6 5.84 8.82 17.91
C GLN A 6 6.69 8.88 16.64
N GLU A 7 7.82 9.59 16.75
CA GLU A 7 8.82 9.65 15.69
C GLU A 7 9.52 8.29 15.59
N GLY A 8 8.78 7.28 15.15
CA GLY A 8 9.35 6.01 14.74
C GLY A 8 10.17 6.23 13.48
N GLY A 9 11.40 5.74 13.42
CA GLY A 9 12.23 5.81 12.23
C GLY A 9 11.67 4.93 11.10
N MET A 10 12.21 5.07 9.88
CA MET A 10 11.79 4.27 8.73
C MET A 10 12.00 2.76 8.95
N LYS A 11 12.98 2.36 9.72
CA LYS A 11 13.16 0.94 10.10
C LYS A 11 12.00 0.40 10.94
N GLU A 12 11.45 1.23 11.81
CA GLU A 12 10.28 0.87 12.62
C GLU A 12 9.03 0.77 11.75
N LEU A 13 8.83 1.72 10.82
CA LEU A 13 7.75 1.65 9.84
C LEU A 13 7.86 0.40 8.96
N ALA A 14 9.06 0.07 8.50
CA ALA A 14 9.35 -1.15 7.75
C ALA A 14 9.01 -2.41 8.55
N GLY A 15 9.37 -2.45 9.82
CA GLY A 15 9.01 -3.54 10.75
C GLY A 15 7.51 -3.69 10.92
N ARG A 16 6.80 -2.58 11.10
CA ARG A 16 5.33 -2.55 11.19
C ARG A 16 4.68 -3.10 9.91
N LEU A 17 5.16 -2.73 8.75
CA LEU A 17 4.64 -3.25 7.48
C LEU A 17 4.83 -4.78 7.40
N ARG A 18 6.01 -5.30 7.77
CA ARG A 18 6.24 -6.76 7.81
C ARG A 18 5.29 -7.47 8.76
N GLU A 19 5.09 -6.95 9.95
CA GLU A 19 4.17 -7.53 10.94
C GLU A 19 2.74 -7.57 10.42
N ILE A 20 2.28 -6.51 9.75
CA ILE A 20 0.95 -6.48 9.13
C ILE A 20 0.84 -7.59 8.07
N VAL A 21 1.80 -7.70 7.17
CA VAL A 21 1.79 -8.70 6.10
C VAL A 21 1.81 -10.12 6.66
N ASP A 22 2.70 -10.38 7.61
CA ASP A 22 2.86 -11.71 8.22
C ASP A 22 1.62 -12.16 9.00
N GLY A 23 0.92 -11.21 9.62
CA GLY A 23 -0.33 -11.49 10.32
C GLY A 23 -1.55 -11.67 9.40
N VAL A 24 -1.58 -10.95 8.28
CA VAL A 24 -2.73 -10.88 7.37
C VAL A 24 -2.69 -11.95 6.28
N GLU A 25 -1.51 -12.26 5.74
CA GLU A 25 -1.38 -13.24 4.64
C GLU A 25 -2.07 -14.58 4.93
N PRO A 26 -1.87 -15.22 6.11
CA PRO A 26 -2.57 -16.47 6.41
C PRO A 26 -4.10 -16.34 6.44
N ARG A 27 -4.60 -15.19 6.89
CA ARG A 27 -6.04 -14.92 6.93
C ARG A 27 -6.61 -14.73 5.53
N LEU A 28 -5.89 -14.07 4.64
CA LEU A 28 -6.27 -13.94 3.23
C LEU A 28 -6.24 -15.29 2.52
N MET A 29 -5.22 -16.11 2.77
CA MET A 29 -5.11 -17.45 2.19
C MET A 29 -6.23 -18.37 2.67
N ALA A 30 -6.78 -18.15 3.86
CA ALA A 30 -7.91 -18.91 4.40
C ALA A 30 -9.26 -18.54 3.73
N VAL A 31 -9.34 -17.40 3.07
CA VAL A 31 -10.53 -17.02 2.28
C VAL A 31 -10.58 -17.88 1.02
N SER A 32 -11.72 -18.52 0.76
CA SER A 32 -11.88 -19.33 -0.44
C SER A 32 -11.94 -18.48 -1.71
N ALA A 33 -11.65 -19.09 -2.85
CA ALA A 33 -11.73 -18.41 -4.15
C ALA A 33 -13.13 -17.83 -4.41
N SER A 34 -14.18 -18.56 -4.04
CA SER A 34 -15.57 -18.09 -4.17
C SER A 34 -15.90 -16.94 -3.24
N GLU A 35 -15.47 -16.98 -1.98
CA GLU A 35 -15.64 -15.89 -1.02
C GLU A 35 -14.90 -14.62 -1.45
N SER A 36 -13.74 -14.76 -2.09
CA SER A 36 -12.95 -13.62 -2.56
C SER A 36 -13.67 -12.78 -3.63
N LEU A 37 -14.66 -13.35 -4.31
CA LEU A 37 -15.44 -12.70 -5.36
C LEU A 37 -16.67 -11.95 -4.85
N VAL A 38 -17.08 -12.20 -3.61
CA VAL A 38 -18.28 -11.58 -3.02
C VAL A 38 -17.96 -10.14 -2.60
N PRO A 39 -18.80 -9.14 -2.95
CA PRO A 39 -18.63 -7.79 -2.46
C PRO A 39 -18.66 -7.72 -0.93
N VAL A 40 -17.66 -7.08 -0.34
CA VAL A 40 -17.54 -6.90 1.12
C VAL A 40 -17.71 -5.45 1.54
N LEU A 41 -17.48 -4.52 0.62
CA LEU A 41 -17.70 -3.11 0.84
C LEU A 41 -19.10 -2.75 0.34
N ARG A 42 -19.82 -1.92 1.11
CA ARG A 42 -21.16 -1.46 0.73
C ARG A 42 -21.11 -0.68 -0.59
N GLY A 43 -21.76 -1.24 -1.62
CA GLY A 43 -21.81 -0.66 -2.96
C GLY A 43 -20.56 -0.88 -3.79
N GLY A 44 -19.72 -1.90 -3.42
CA GLY A 44 -18.42 -1.85 -3.99
C GLY A 44 -17.70 -3.17 -4.21
N TRP A 45 -16.45 -3.12 -3.87
CA TRP A 45 -15.47 -4.12 -4.25
C TRP A 45 -15.55 -5.41 -3.41
N SER A 46 -15.22 -6.52 -4.08
CA SER A 46 -14.88 -7.77 -3.44
C SER A 46 -13.49 -7.70 -2.80
N ARG A 47 -13.15 -8.69 -1.94
CA ARG A 47 -11.77 -8.83 -1.44
C ARG A 47 -10.76 -8.93 -2.57
N ARG A 48 -11.12 -9.61 -3.67
CA ARG A 48 -10.25 -9.75 -4.84
C ARG A 48 -9.95 -8.40 -5.48
N GLN A 49 -10.97 -7.55 -5.64
CA GLN A 49 -10.79 -6.20 -6.18
C GLN A 49 -9.99 -5.29 -5.23
N VAL A 50 -10.20 -5.40 -3.93
CA VAL A 50 -9.38 -4.67 -2.94
C VAL A 50 -7.92 -5.10 -3.03
N MET A 51 -7.63 -6.39 -3.17
CA MET A 51 -6.24 -6.85 -3.33
C MET A 51 -5.61 -6.32 -4.62
N GLY A 52 -6.33 -6.28 -5.71
CA GLY A 52 -5.86 -5.63 -6.95
C GLY A 52 -5.53 -4.16 -6.75
N HIS A 53 -6.39 -3.43 -6.05
CA HIS A 53 -6.14 -2.04 -5.68
C HIS A 53 -4.90 -1.89 -4.79
N LEU A 54 -4.70 -2.77 -3.82
CA LEU A 54 -3.53 -2.74 -2.95
C LEU A 54 -2.22 -3.08 -3.69
N ILE A 55 -2.28 -3.93 -4.68
CA ILE A 55 -1.14 -4.21 -5.58
C ILE A 55 -0.80 -2.97 -6.41
N ASP A 56 -1.81 -2.29 -6.96
CA ASP A 56 -1.62 -1.02 -7.68
C ASP A 56 -1.01 0.05 -6.78
N SER A 57 -1.49 0.16 -5.54
CA SER A 57 -0.96 1.08 -4.55
C SER A 57 0.52 0.77 -4.24
N ALA A 58 0.87 -0.50 -4.07
CA ALA A 58 2.25 -0.93 -3.87
C ALA A 58 3.15 -0.52 -5.05
N SER A 59 2.71 -0.77 -6.27
CA SER A 59 3.42 -0.43 -7.50
C SER A 59 3.67 1.07 -7.63
N ASN A 60 2.64 1.89 -7.43
CA ASN A 60 2.77 3.34 -7.52
C ASN A 60 3.65 3.91 -6.42
N ASN A 61 3.48 3.47 -5.19
CA ASN A 61 4.29 3.96 -4.06
C ASN A 61 5.73 3.49 -4.12
N HIS A 62 5.99 2.29 -4.63
CA HIS A 62 7.34 1.82 -4.92
C HIS A 62 8.09 2.83 -5.82
N GLN A 63 7.47 3.24 -6.91
CA GLN A 63 8.06 4.24 -7.82
C GLN A 63 8.25 5.60 -7.14
N ARG A 64 7.29 6.03 -6.33
CA ARG A 64 7.39 7.29 -5.56
C ARG A 64 8.60 7.27 -4.62
N PHE A 65 8.76 6.20 -3.85
CA PHE A 65 9.89 6.08 -2.90
C PHE A 65 11.23 6.11 -3.62
N VAL A 66 11.41 5.29 -4.65
CA VAL A 66 12.67 5.20 -5.38
C VAL A 66 13.01 6.52 -6.08
N ARG A 67 12.04 7.12 -6.76
CA ARG A 67 12.26 8.37 -7.50
C ARG A 67 12.54 9.54 -6.56
N ALA A 68 11.88 9.61 -5.41
CA ALA A 68 12.13 10.66 -4.42
C ALA A 68 13.52 10.54 -3.78
N MET A 69 14.05 9.33 -3.62
CA MET A 69 15.44 9.14 -3.17
C MET A 69 16.48 9.68 -4.15
N LEU A 70 16.15 9.70 -5.44
CA LEU A 70 17.07 10.11 -6.51
C LEU A 70 16.90 11.57 -6.94
N ALA A 71 15.97 12.33 -6.36
CA ALA A 71 15.63 13.68 -6.77
C ALA A 71 15.60 14.65 -5.58
N ASP A 72 15.64 15.94 -5.88
CA ASP A 72 15.47 17.00 -4.87
C ASP A 72 13.99 17.31 -4.59
N ALA A 73 13.11 16.93 -5.52
CA ALA A 73 11.66 17.01 -5.41
C ALA A 73 11.02 15.96 -6.32
N LEU A 74 9.86 15.47 -5.91
CA LEU A 74 9.08 14.51 -6.69
C LEU A 74 7.77 15.15 -7.15
N ALA A 75 7.50 15.09 -8.44
CA ALA A 75 6.16 15.25 -9.02
C ALA A 75 5.76 13.91 -9.64
N PHE A 76 4.67 13.32 -9.16
CA PHE A 76 4.22 12.00 -9.60
C PHE A 76 2.72 12.05 -9.90
N PRO A 77 2.26 11.46 -11.02
CA PRO A 77 0.85 11.48 -11.36
C PRO A 77 0.01 10.66 -10.36
N GLY A 78 -1.23 11.10 -10.16
CA GLY A 78 -2.26 10.23 -9.61
C GLY A 78 -2.69 9.18 -10.64
N TYR A 79 -3.59 8.28 -10.24
CA TYR A 79 -4.14 7.29 -11.15
C TYR A 79 -5.62 7.02 -10.85
N ASP A 80 -6.35 6.58 -11.87
CA ASP A 80 -7.75 6.15 -11.74
C ASP A 80 -7.81 4.79 -11.06
N GLN A 81 -8.05 4.77 -9.76
CA GLN A 81 -8.03 3.56 -8.93
C GLN A 81 -9.08 2.54 -9.38
N ALA A 82 -10.31 2.98 -9.60
CA ALA A 82 -11.40 2.10 -10.05
C ALA A 82 -11.18 1.63 -11.48
N GLY A 83 -10.72 2.52 -12.35
CA GLY A 83 -10.37 2.20 -13.73
C GLY A 83 -9.25 1.15 -13.82
N ASN A 84 -8.21 1.29 -13.00
CA ASN A 84 -7.11 0.33 -12.94
C ASN A 84 -7.60 -1.08 -12.55
N VAL A 85 -8.40 -1.19 -11.51
CA VAL A 85 -8.98 -2.47 -11.08
C VAL A 85 -9.82 -3.10 -12.18
N ARG A 86 -10.64 -2.28 -12.86
CA ARG A 86 -11.52 -2.73 -13.94
C ARG A 86 -10.75 -3.25 -15.14
N VAL A 87 -9.78 -2.48 -15.66
CA VAL A 87 -9.07 -2.84 -16.90
C VAL A 87 -8.13 -4.04 -16.71
N GLN A 88 -7.70 -4.29 -15.48
CA GLN A 88 -6.90 -5.47 -15.13
C GLN A 88 -7.74 -6.74 -14.96
N ALA A 89 -9.07 -6.64 -15.02
CA ALA A 89 -9.98 -7.76 -14.82
C ALA A 89 -9.64 -8.57 -13.54
N VAL A 90 -9.42 -7.87 -12.42
CA VAL A 90 -8.92 -8.48 -11.16
C VAL A 90 -9.83 -9.59 -10.65
N GLN A 91 -11.14 -9.51 -10.91
CA GLN A 91 -12.10 -10.56 -10.55
C GLN A 91 -11.80 -11.91 -11.23
N GLU A 92 -11.12 -11.91 -12.37
CA GLU A 92 -10.73 -13.10 -13.12
C GLU A 92 -9.34 -13.64 -12.74
N ALA A 93 -8.57 -12.88 -11.96
CA ALA A 93 -7.25 -13.31 -11.51
C ALA A 93 -7.34 -14.37 -10.42
N ASP A 94 -6.37 -15.27 -10.36
CA ASP A 94 -6.27 -16.27 -9.31
C ASP A 94 -6.09 -15.64 -7.93
N TRP A 95 -6.93 -16.02 -6.96
CA TRP A 95 -6.91 -15.46 -5.63
C TRP A 95 -5.58 -15.67 -4.90
N ALA A 96 -5.07 -16.91 -4.93
CA ALA A 96 -3.80 -17.23 -4.28
C ALA A 96 -2.63 -16.47 -4.89
N LEU A 97 -2.64 -16.27 -6.21
CA LEU A 97 -1.64 -15.45 -6.91
C LEU A 97 -1.68 -14.00 -6.42
N LEU A 98 -2.85 -13.40 -6.34
CA LEU A 98 -3.00 -12.01 -5.87
C LEU A 98 -2.48 -11.85 -4.44
N VAL A 99 -2.84 -12.76 -3.55
CA VAL A 99 -2.39 -12.72 -2.15
C VAL A 99 -0.87 -12.88 -2.06
N SER A 100 -0.30 -13.86 -2.77
CA SER A 100 1.14 -14.12 -2.77
C SER A 100 1.93 -12.94 -3.35
N LEU A 101 1.45 -12.34 -4.43
CA LEU A 101 2.09 -11.17 -5.04
C LEU A 101 2.04 -9.97 -4.07
N TRP A 102 0.88 -9.69 -3.50
CA TRP A 102 0.71 -8.62 -2.53
C TRP A 102 1.66 -8.79 -1.34
N ALA A 103 1.70 -9.97 -0.75
CA ALA A 103 2.52 -10.24 0.42
C ALA A 103 4.01 -10.12 0.13
N SER A 104 4.48 -10.74 -0.95
CA SER A 104 5.89 -10.68 -1.36
C SER A 104 6.30 -9.26 -1.74
N TYR A 105 5.44 -8.53 -2.45
CA TYR A 105 5.71 -7.16 -2.84
C TYR A 105 5.82 -6.23 -1.63
N ASN A 106 4.93 -6.36 -0.67
CA ASN A 106 4.98 -5.53 0.54
C ASN A 106 6.15 -5.88 1.46
N ARG A 107 6.59 -7.14 1.51
CA ARG A 107 7.86 -7.50 2.19
C ARG A 107 9.04 -6.83 1.52
N TYR A 108 9.07 -6.77 0.19
CA TYR A 108 10.09 -6.03 -0.53
C TYR A 108 10.00 -4.52 -0.28
N LEU A 109 8.80 -3.94 -0.28
CA LEU A 109 8.60 -2.53 0.05
C LEU A 109 9.02 -2.21 1.48
N ALA A 110 8.81 -3.12 2.43
CA ALA A 110 9.35 -2.96 3.78
C ALA A 110 10.88 -2.85 3.77
N HIS A 111 11.56 -3.66 2.95
CA HIS A 111 13.00 -3.52 2.73
C HIS A 111 13.34 -2.12 2.18
N VAL A 112 12.64 -1.67 1.14
CA VAL A 112 12.85 -0.36 0.52
C VAL A 112 12.64 0.77 1.54
N LEU A 113 11.56 0.74 2.32
CA LEU A 113 11.28 1.72 3.36
C LEU A 113 12.41 1.80 4.40
N GLY A 114 12.96 0.65 4.78
CA GLY A 114 14.10 0.60 5.71
C GLY A 114 15.39 1.17 5.14
N GLN A 115 15.49 1.38 3.83
CA GLN A 115 16.64 1.98 3.15
C GLN A 115 16.48 3.49 2.90
N LEU A 116 15.32 4.08 3.18
CA LEU A 116 15.11 5.51 3.00
C LEU A 116 16.08 6.30 3.90
N PRO A 117 17.02 7.07 3.33
CA PRO A 117 17.99 7.81 4.14
C PRO A 117 17.33 9.01 4.82
N GLU A 118 17.77 9.31 6.03
CA GLU A 118 17.19 10.37 6.86
C GLU A 118 17.19 11.74 6.16
N ASP A 119 18.26 12.05 5.41
CA ASP A 119 18.40 13.30 4.67
C ASP A 119 17.45 13.41 3.46
N LYS A 120 16.77 12.33 3.08
CA LYS A 120 15.76 12.33 2.01
C LYS A 120 14.32 12.40 2.51
N LEU A 121 14.09 12.23 3.80
CA LEU A 121 12.72 12.15 4.35
C LEU A 121 11.92 13.45 4.20
N ASP A 122 12.60 14.59 4.13
CA ASP A 122 11.97 15.89 3.90
C ASP A 122 11.84 16.26 2.41
N THR A 123 12.23 15.37 1.50
CA THR A 123 12.07 15.59 0.06
C THR A 123 10.61 15.96 -0.26
N PRO A 124 10.36 17.12 -0.88
CA PRO A 124 9.00 17.54 -1.21
C PRO A 124 8.43 16.64 -2.31
N CYS A 125 7.24 16.14 -2.08
CA CYS A 125 6.50 15.25 -2.98
C CYS A 125 5.13 15.84 -3.29
N ARG A 126 4.82 15.95 -4.57
CA ARG A 126 3.50 16.37 -5.06
C ARG A 126 2.90 15.26 -5.90
N ILE A 127 1.80 14.69 -5.41
CA ILE A 127 1.14 13.55 -6.02
C ILE A 127 -0.18 14.01 -6.64
N GLY A 128 -0.37 13.76 -7.94
CA GLY A 128 -1.62 14.04 -8.64
C GLY A 128 -2.03 15.51 -8.66
N GLY A 129 -1.09 16.43 -8.53
CA GLY A 129 -1.38 17.88 -8.47
C GLY A 129 -1.95 18.34 -7.13
N GLY A 130 -1.95 17.50 -6.09
CA GLY A 130 -2.35 17.84 -4.73
C GLY A 130 -1.35 18.75 -4.01
N GLU A 131 -1.52 18.89 -2.70
CA GLU A 131 -0.58 19.64 -1.85
C GLU A 131 0.78 18.94 -1.81
N THR A 132 1.83 19.73 -1.61
CA THR A 132 3.18 19.20 -1.41
C THR A 132 3.31 18.65 0.00
N VAL A 133 3.73 17.39 0.09
CA VAL A 133 3.99 16.67 1.34
C VAL A 133 5.43 16.17 1.35
N THR A 134 5.90 15.64 2.47
CA THR A 134 7.25 15.08 2.57
C THR A 134 7.27 13.60 2.12
N LEU A 135 8.44 13.09 1.76
CA LEU A 135 8.62 11.65 1.52
C LEU A 135 8.26 10.82 2.76
N ARG A 136 8.60 11.31 3.95
CA ARG A 136 8.17 10.69 5.22
C ARG A 136 6.65 10.51 5.26
N PHE A 137 5.92 11.56 4.96
CA PHE A 137 4.45 11.50 4.93
C PHE A 137 3.95 10.46 3.91
N VAL A 138 4.51 10.45 2.71
CA VAL A 138 4.12 9.47 1.67
C VAL A 138 4.34 8.03 2.15
N ALA A 139 5.46 7.77 2.83
CA ALA A 139 5.77 6.45 3.37
C ALA A 139 4.80 6.03 4.50
N GLU A 140 4.55 6.92 5.44
CA GLU A 140 3.63 6.66 6.56
C GLU A 140 2.18 6.49 6.08
N ASP A 141 1.73 7.36 5.18
CA ASP A 141 0.38 7.31 4.59
C ASP A 141 0.15 6.03 3.80
N TYR A 142 1.18 5.52 3.11
CA TYR A 142 1.12 4.24 2.42
C TYR A 142 0.73 3.09 3.36
N VAL A 143 1.39 2.99 4.50
CA VAL A 143 1.12 1.90 5.47
C VAL A 143 -0.25 2.07 6.13
N GLU A 144 -0.63 3.29 6.48
CA GLU A 144 -1.95 3.57 7.05
C GLU A 144 -3.08 3.26 6.06
N HIS A 145 -2.94 3.64 4.80
CA HIS A 145 -3.92 3.35 3.74
C HIS A 145 -4.09 1.84 3.52
N LEU A 146 -2.97 1.10 3.47
CA LEU A 146 -2.98 -0.35 3.36
C LEU A 146 -3.74 -0.99 4.53
N LEU A 147 -3.41 -0.61 5.76
CA LEU A 147 -4.07 -1.13 6.96
C LEU A 147 -5.57 -0.84 6.96
N HIS A 148 -5.95 0.38 6.60
CA HIS A 148 -7.37 0.77 6.50
C HIS A 148 -8.17 -0.14 5.57
N HIS A 149 -7.64 -0.45 4.38
CA HIS A 149 -8.31 -1.37 3.45
C HIS A 149 -8.36 -2.81 3.97
N LEU A 150 -7.31 -3.28 4.65
CA LEU A 150 -7.30 -4.62 5.26
C LEU A 150 -8.34 -4.74 6.38
N GLU A 151 -8.53 -3.69 7.17
CA GLU A 151 -9.60 -3.61 8.18
C GLU A 151 -10.98 -3.65 7.55
N GLN A 152 -11.20 -2.90 6.46
CA GLN A 152 -12.48 -2.88 5.75
C GLN A 152 -12.89 -4.26 5.22
N VAL A 153 -11.94 -5.09 4.81
CA VAL A 153 -12.22 -6.45 4.31
C VAL A 153 -12.16 -7.53 5.40
N GLY A 154 -11.97 -7.13 6.64
CA GLY A 154 -12.12 -7.98 7.82
C GLY A 154 -10.94 -8.92 8.08
N VAL A 155 -9.72 -8.60 7.62
CA VAL A 155 -8.52 -9.44 7.82
C VAL A 155 -7.44 -8.77 8.69
N ALA A 156 -7.66 -7.54 9.11
CA ALA A 156 -6.77 -6.83 10.04
C ALA A 156 -7.54 -6.21 11.19
#